data_ed85978e4b2afb72bba7b7366d57bb1f
#
_entry.id   ed85978e4b2afb72bba7b7366d57bb1f
#
_cell.length_a   1.000
_cell.length_b   1.000
_cell.length_c   1.000
_cell.angle_alpha   90.00
_cell.angle_beta   90.00
_cell.angle_gamma   90.00
#
_symmetry.space_group_name_H-M   'P 1'
#
loop_
_entity.id
_entity.type
_entity.pdbx_description
1 polymer ?
#
loop_
_entity_poly.entity_id
_entity_poly.type
_entity_poly.pdbx_seq_one_letter_code
_entity_poly.pdbx_strand_id
1 'polypeptide(L)'
;MRKVVAPPGFRAYKPYGNRQGGKEHVDLLYEEYEAIKLADYDLMTHLEASQLMGVSRATFARVYESARRKIALALVETREIRSVFGDASLDHSWFMCDACQSKFNIPDKFTRHHCPLCKSEHIHSIKEKQ
;
A
#
# COMPACT_ATOMS: atom_id res chain seq x y z
N MET A 1 -10.17 -7.63 -10.04
CA MET A 1 -9.71 -6.88 -8.87
C MET A 1 -8.40 -7.46 -8.37
N ARG A 2 -7.44 -6.61 -8.09
CA ARG A 2 -6.11 -7.05 -7.69
C ARG A 2 -6.06 -7.33 -6.20
N LYS A 3 -5.41 -8.42 -5.81
CA LYS A 3 -5.32 -8.80 -4.41
C LYS A 3 -4.11 -8.16 -3.76
N VAL A 4 -4.31 -7.63 -2.57
CA VAL A 4 -3.25 -7.03 -1.76
C VAL A 4 -3.31 -7.70 -0.40
N VAL A 5 -2.19 -8.30 0.02
CA VAL A 5 -2.13 -9.01 1.30
C VAL A 5 -2.23 -8.03 2.45
N ALA A 6 -1.57 -6.90 2.33
CA ALA A 6 -1.54 -5.91 3.39
C ALA A 6 -1.50 -4.52 2.77
N PRO A 7 -2.21 -3.54 3.34
CA PRO A 7 -2.05 -2.17 2.90
C PRO A 7 -0.66 -1.66 3.31
N PRO A 8 -0.15 -0.64 2.62
CA PRO A 8 1.14 -0.06 3.02
C PRO A 8 1.09 0.39 4.47
N GLY A 9 2.22 0.19 5.16
CA GLY A 9 2.34 0.62 6.55
C GLY A 9 2.56 2.12 6.71
N PHE A 10 2.58 2.86 5.62
CA PHE A 10 2.82 4.30 5.66
C PHE A 10 1.66 5.03 4.98
N ARG A 11 1.45 6.28 5.37
CA ARG A 11 0.49 7.14 4.70
C ARG A 11 1.19 8.00 3.65
N ALA A 12 2.41 8.44 3.94
CA ALA A 12 3.15 9.29 3.03
C ALA A 12 4.64 9.22 3.32
N TYR A 13 5.43 9.36 2.27
CA TYR A 13 6.85 9.65 2.38
C TYR A 13 7.05 11.07 1.88
N LYS A 14 7.60 11.93 2.72
CA LYS A 14 7.77 13.34 2.41
C LYS A 14 9.23 13.68 2.23
N PRO A 15 9.57 14.48 1.21
CA PRO A 15 10.94 14.91 1.05
C PRO A 15 11.36 15.76 2.24
N TYR A 16 12.63 15.63 2.61
CA TYR A 16 13.23 16.42 3.69
C TYR A 16 14.50 17.06 3.15
N GLY A 17 14.68 18.34 3.41
CA GLY A 17 15.87 19.04 2.96
C GLY A 17 15.54 20.43 2.45
N ASN A 18 16.44 20.96 1.62
CA ASN A 18 16.32 22.35 1.16
C ASN A 18 15.35 22.53 -0.01
N ARG A 19 14.95 21.46 -0.63
CA ARG A 19 14.05 21.58 -1.78
C ARG A 19 12.68 22.06 -1.33
N GLN A 20 12.19 23.04 -2.03
CA GLN A 20 10.90 23.62 -1.70
C GLN A 20 9.76 22.69 -2.10
N GLY A 21 8.72 22.71 -1.31
CA GLY A 21 7.50 22.03 -1.67
C GLY A 21 6.79 22.75 -2.80
N GLY A 22 5.54 22.49 -2.97
CA GLY A 22 4.75 23.16 -4.00
C GLY A 22 4.49 22.31 -5.22
N LYS A 23 5.18 21.19 -5.37
CA LYS A 23 4.85 20.23 -6.41
C LYS A 23 3.78 19.28 -5.91
N GLU A 24 2.97 18.79 -6.83
CA GLU A 24 1.94 17.85 -6.45
C GLU A 24 2.59 16.55 -5.96
N HIS A 25 1.90 15.90 -5.01
CA HIS A 25 2.34 14.61 -4.54
C HIS A 25 2.06 13.54 -5.60
N VAL A 26 2.69 12.39 -5.42
CA VAL A 26 2.48 11.23 -6.27
C VAL A 26 1.62 10.24 -5.49
N ASP A 27 0.57 9.75 -6.11
CA ASP A 27 -0.31 8.75 -5.49
C ASP A 27 0.15 7.36 -5.87
N LEU A 28 0.66 6.63 -4.88
CA LEU A 28 1.06 5.25 -5.06
C LEU A 28 -0.11 4.37 -4.62
N LEU A 29 -0.68 3.65 -5.57
CA LEU A 29 -1.85 2.80 -5.28
C LEU A 29 -1.42 1.56 -4.49
N TYR A 30 -2.35 1.00 -3.71
CA TYR A 30 -2.06 -0.20 -2.93
C TYR A 30 -1.55 -1.34 -3.80
N GLU A 31 -2.15 -1.55 -4.97
CA GLU A 31 -1.68 -2.61 -5.86
C GLU A 31 -0.30 -2.30 -6.42
N GLU A 32 0.04 -1.03 -6.60
CA GLU A 32 1.38 -0.64 -7.04
C GLU A 32 2.41 -0.91 -5.95
N TYR A 33 2.05 -0.59 -4.71
CA TYR A 33 2.90 -0.91 -3.57
C TYR A 33 3.13 -2.43 -3.48
N GLU A 34 2.05 -3.20 -3.62
CA GLU A 34 2.16 -4.65 -3.53
C GLU A 34 3.07 -5.21 -4.63
N ALA A 35 2.97 -4.67 -5.84
CA ALA A 35 3.82 -5.13 -6.93
C ALA A 35 5.29 -4.88 -6.62
N ILE A 36 5.63 -3.72 -6.08
CA ILE A 36 7.02 -3.42 -5.69
C ILE A 36 7.46 -4.37 -4.58
N LYS A 37 6.59 -4.58 -3.59
CA LYS A 37 6.92 -5.46 -2.47
C LYS A 37 7.24 -6.87 -2.96
N LEU A 38 6.37 -7.42 -3.80
CA LEU A 38 6.54 -8.80 -4.25
C LEU A 38 7.76 -8.96 -5.17
N ALA A 39 7.96 -8.05 -6.10
CA ALA A 39 9.02 -8.19 -7.09
C ALA A 39 10.37 -7.72 -6.56
N ASP A 40 10.42 -6.55 -5.92
CA ASP A 40 11.70 -5.94 -5.56
C ASP A 40 12.13 -6.23 -4.13
N TYR A 41 11.20 -6.45 -3.24
CA TYR A 41 11.53 -6.76 -1.85
C TYR A 41 11.59 -8.27 -1.61
N ASP A 42 10.53 -8.98 -2.04
CA ASP A 42 10.46 -10.44 -1.85
C ASP A 42 11.15 -11.20 -2.98
N LEU A 43 11.60 -10.50 -4.02
CA LEU A 43 12.38 -11.06 -5.13
C LEU A 43 11.64 -12.14 -5.90
N MET A 44 10.34 -11.99 -6.04
CA MET A 44 9.53 -12.93 -6.80
C MET A 44 9.63 -12.63 -8.30
N THR A 45 9.45 -13.67 -9.11
CA THR A 45 9.31 -13.47 -10.55
C THR A 45 7.96 -12.81 -10.82
N HIS A 46 7.85 -12.21 -12.01
CA HIS A 46 6.57 -11.59 -12.40
C HIS A 46 5.44 -12.61 -12.43
N LEU A 47 5.76 -13.84 -12.84
CA LEU A 47 4.73 -14.89 -12.86
C LEU A 47 4.25 -15.20 -11.44
N GLU A 48 5.18 -15.41 -10.52
CA GLU A 48 4.83 -15.71 -9.13
C GLU A 48 4.00 -14.57 -8.51
N ALA A 49 4.47 -13.34 -8.71
CA ALA A 49 3.80 -12.18 -8.14
C ALA A 49 2.40 -12.00 -8.74
N SER A 50 2.27 -12.21 -10.05
CA SER A 50 0.98 -12.06 -10.70
C SER A 50 -0.03 -13.08 -10.16
N GLN A 51 0.43 -14.29 -9.88
CA GLN A 51 -0.44 -15.32 -9.33
C GLN A 51 -0.95 -14.93 -7.95
N LEU A 52 -0.07 -14.39 -7.11
CA LEU A 52 -0.46 -13.94 -5.78
C LEU A 52 -1.45 -12.78 -5.85
N MET A 53 -1.27 -11.89 -6.79
CA MET A 53 -2.18 -10.74 -6.93
C MET A 53 -3.45 -11.08 -7.71
N GLY A 54 -3.55 -12.31 -8.24
CA GLY A 54 -4.74 -12.73 -8.96
C GLY A 54 -4.93 -12.01 -10.28
N VAL A 55 -3.85 -11.64 -10.96
CA VAL A 55 -3.91 -10.95 -12.25
C VAL A 55 -3.03 -11.69 -13.25
N SER A 56 -3.16 -11.33 -14.52
CA SER A 56 -2.30 -11.89 -15.55
C SER A 56 -0.88 -11.33 -15.38
N ARG A 57 0.09 -12.05 -15.94
CA ARG A 57 1.47 -11.60 -15.92
C ARG A 57 1.64 -10.25 -16.60
N ALA A 58 0.92 -10.04 -17.71
CA ALA A 58 0.97 -8.77 -18.42
C ALA A 58 0.40 -7.63 -17.58
N THR A 59 -0.70 -7.88 -16.87
CA THR A 59 -1.27 -6.87 -15.99
C THR A 59 -0.32 -6.54 -14.84
N PHE A 60 0.30 -7.58 -14.25
CA PHE A 60 1.28 -7.35 -13.20
C PHE A 60 2.42 -6.46 -13.71
N ALA A 61 2.94 -6.76 -14.91
CA ALA A 61 4.05 -5.98 -15.46
C ALA A 61 3.68 -4.51 -15.61
N ARG A 62 2.44 -4.23 -16.05
CA ARG A 62 2.00 -2.84 -16.19
C ARG A 62 1.84 -2.13 -14.86
N VAL A 63 1.29 -2.83 -13.86
CA VAL A 63 1.15 -2.26 -12.52
C VAL A 63 2.53 -1.99 -11.92
N TYR A 64 3.42 -2.94 -12.06
CA TYR A 64 4.78 -2.85 -11.54
C TYR A 64 5.55 -1.70 -12.20
N GLU A 65 5.45 -1.58 -13.52
CA GLU A 65 6.12 -0.49 -14.22
C GLU A 65 5.57 0.87 -13.80
N SER A 66 4.25 0.98 -13.68
CA SER A 66 3.63 2.21 -13.21
C SER A 66 4.14 2.60 -11.82
N ALA A 67 4.25 1.61 -10.92
CA ALA A 67 4.75 1.84 -9.58
C ALA A 67 6.19 2.37 -9.60
N ARG A 68 7.05 1.74 -10.40
CA ARG A 68 8.45 2.14 -10.46
C ARG A 68 8.61 3.53 -11.04
N ARG A 69 7.81 3.88 -12.06
CA ARG A 69 7.88 5.20 -12.66
C ARG A 69 7.43 6.28 -11.69
N LYS A 70 6.39 6.00 -10.91
CA LYS A 70 5.91 6.94 -9.89
C LYS A 70 6.97 7.20 -8.83
N ILE A 71 7.63 6.14 -8.38
CA ILE A 71 8.68 6.27 -7.37
C ILE A 71 9.86 7.06 -7.93
N ALA A 72 10.27 6.75 -9.16
CA ALA A 72 11.37 7.47 -9.79
C ALA A 72 11.04 8.96 -9.95
N LEU A 73 9.83 9.26 -10.37
CA LEU A 73 9.38 10.64 -10.52
C LEU A 73 9.46 11.38 -9.18
N ALA A 74 8.95 10.73 -8.13
CA ALA A 74 8.95 11.34 -6.81
C ALA A 74 10.35 11.61 -6.31
N LEU A 75 11.26 10.64 -6.50
CA LEU A 75 12.63 10.79 -6.04
C LEU A 75 13.36 11.90 -6.79
N VAL A 76 13.22 11.91 -8.12
CA VAL A 76 13.96 12.85 -8.95
C VAL A 76 13.41 14.27 -8.81
N GLU A 77 12.09 14.40 -8.75
CA GLU A 77 11.44 15.69 -8.68
C GLU A 77 11.14 16.13 -7.25
N THR A 78 11.57 15.38 -6.28
CA THR A 78 11.42 15.70 -4.85
C THR A 78 9.95 15.91 -4.49
N ARG A 79 9.12 14.91 -4.81
CA ARG A 79 7.68 14.94 -4.53
C ARG A 79 7.35 14.01 -3.38
N GLU A 80 6.31 14.36 -2.66
CA GLU A 80 5.75 13.48 -1.64
C GLU A 80 5.10 12.27 -2.29
N ILE A 81 5.25 11.08 -1.68
CA ILE A 81 4.56 9.87 -2.12
C ILE A 81 3.47 9.57 -1.09
N ARG A 82 2.23 9.46 -1.56
CA ARG A 82 1.11 9.10 -0.69
C ARG A 82 0.58 7.73 -1.07
N SER A 83 0.29 6.91 -0.06
CA SER A 83 -0.36 5.63 -0.32
C SER A 83 -1.85 5.86 -0.46
N VAL A 84 -2.44 5.35 -1.54
CA VAL A 84 -3.83 5.61 -1.88
C VAL A 84 -4.50 4.30 -2.21
N PHE A 85 -5.72 4.11 -1.68
CA PHE A 85 -6.51 2.94 -2.02
C PHE A 85 -6.92 3.03 -3.49
N GLY A 86 -6.48 2.04 -4.25
CA GLY A 86 -6.77 2.01 -5.67
C GLY A 86 -7.79 0.93 -5.99
N ASP A 87 -7.52 0.20 -7.08
CA ASP A 87 -8.40 -0.88 -7.53
C ASP A 87 -7.90 -2.20 -6.94
N ALA A 88 -7.90 -2.27 -5.62
CA ALA A 88 -7.39 -3.43 -4.89
C ALA A 88 -8.47 -4.04 -4.04
N SER A 89 -8.33 -5.35 -3.83
CA SER A 89 -9.19 -6.12 -2.95
C SER A 89 -8.35 -6.56 -1.75
N LEU A 90 -8.83 -6.29 -0.56
CA LEU A 90 -8.15 -6.70 0.66
C LEU A 90 -8.57 -8.12 1.00
N ASP A 91 -7.59 -8.96 1.35
CA ASP A 91 -7.85 -10.38 1.62
C ASP A 91 -8.63 -10.61 2.90
N HIS A 92 -8.50 -9.70 3.86
CA HIS A 92 -9.13 -9.82 5.17
C HIS A 92 -9.78 -8.51 5.54
N SER A 93 -10.54 -8.53 6.63
CA SER A 93 -11.07 -7.30 7.17
C SER A 93 -9.91 -6.45 7.70
N TRP A 94 -9.87 -5.25 7.23
CA TRP A 94 -8.80 -4.32 7.60
C TRP A 94 -9.33 -3.24 8.52
N PHE A 95 -8.47 -2.78 9.41
CA PHE A 95 -8.79 -1.78 10.41
C PHE A 95 -7.76 -0.66 10.36
N MET A 96 -8.15 0.50 10.83
CA MET A 96 -7.23 1.61 11.03
C MET A 96 -7.32 2.05 12.49
N CYS A 97 -6.17 2.31 13.09
CA CYS A 97 -6.10 2.85 14.43
C CYS A 97 -6.28 4.36 14.38
N ASP A 98 -7.23 4.87 15.18
CA ASP A 98 -7.47 6.31 15.24
C ASP A 98 -6.36 7.03 15.99
N ALA A 99 -5.63 6.33 16.85
CA ALA A 99 -4.56 6.93 17.63
C ALA A 99 -3.27 7.09 16.87
N CYS A 100 -2.78 6.00 16.25
CA CYS A 100 -1.49 6.03 15.54
C CYS A 100 -1.62 5.94 14.03
N GLN A 101 -2.84 5.73 13.53
CA GLN A 101 -3.17 5.71 12.12
C GLN A 101 -2.53 4.56 11.34
N SER A 102 -2.10 3.53 12.03
CA SER A 102 -1.62 2.33 11.36
C SER A 102 -2.79 1.54 10.80
N LYS A 103 -2.53 0.82 9.72
CA LYS A 103 -3.52 -0.06 9.10
C LYS A 103 -3.10 -1.50 9.34
N PHE A 104 -4.06 -2.34 9.69
CA PHE A 104 -3.75 -3.73 10.02
C PHE A 104 -5.00 -4.57 9.81
N ASN A 105 -4.81 -5.90 9.77
CA ASN A 105 -5.94 -6.81 9.74
C ASN A 105 -5.96 -7.62 11.02
N ILE A 106 -7.16 -8.10 11.35
CA ILE A 106 -7.36 -8.95 12.51
C ILE A 106 -7.90 -10.27 11.99
N PRO A 107 -7.18 -11.39 12.18
CA PRO A 107 -7.71 -12.68 11.77
C PRO A 107 -9.02 -12.99 12.48
N ASP A 108 -9.92 -13.67 11.78
CA ASP A 108 -11.26 -13.94 12.27
C ASP A 108 -11.27 -14.68 13.60
N LYS A 109 -10.24 -15.45 13.87
CA LYS A 109 -10.17 -16.25 15.10
C LYS A 109 -9.88 -15.41 16.34
N PHE A 110 -9.50 -14.15 16.18
CA PHE A 110 -9.22 -13.29 17.34
C PHE A 110 -10.49 -12.54 17.73
N THR A 111 -10.77 -12.53 19.03
CA THR A 111 -11.97 -11.88 19.53
C THR A 111 -11.70 -10.49 20.10
N ARG A 112 -10.44 -10.18 20.37
CA ARG A 112 -10.07 -8.87 20.92
C ARG A 112 -9.53 -8.00 19.80
N HIS A 113 -10.11 -6.82 19.67
CA HIS A 113 -9.76 -5.89 18.62
C HIS A 113 -9.04 -4.68 19.22
N HIS A 114 -7.75 -4.60 18.99
CA HIS A 114 -6.96 -3.44 19.40
C HIS A 114 -5.79 -3.29 18.43
N CYS A 115 -5.23 -2.11 18.39
CA CYS A 115 -4.09 -1.83 17.51
C CYS A 115 -2.88 -2.64 17.98
N PRO A 116 -2.25 -3.42 17.09
CA PRO A 116 -1.08 -4.21 17.48
C PRO A 116 0.16 -3.35 17.76
N LEU A 117 0.18 -2.11 17.28
CA LEU A 117 1.35 -1.25 17.47
C LEU A 117 1.26 -0.41 18.73
N CYS A 118 0.16 0.28 18.95
CA CYS A 118 0.03 1.18 20.09
C CYS A 118 -0.96 0.68 21.14
N LYS A 119 -1.63 -0.43 20.87
CA LYS A 119 -2.57 -1.09 21.81
C LYS A 119 -3.84 -0.30 22.07
N SER A 120 -4.11 0.72 21.28
CA SER A 120 -5.34 1.49 21.41
C SER A 120 -6.55 0.63 21.05
N GLU A 121 -7.67 0.86 21.73
CA GLU A 121 -8.93 0.22 21.36
C GLU A 121 -9.71 1.06 20.38
N HIS A 122 -9.24 2.25 20.06
CA HIS A 122 -9.92 3.15 19.13
C HIS A 122 -9.54 2.82 17.70
N ILE A 123 -10.11 1.75 17.19
CA ILE A 123 -9.89 1.30 15.82
C ILE A 123 -11.22 1.22 15.10
N HIS A 124 -11.19 1.34 13.78
CA HIS A 124 -12.39 1.20 12.98
C HIS A 124 -12.10 0.39 11.73
N SER A 125 -13.15 -0.22 11.21
CA SER A 125 -13.05 -1.03 10.02
C SER A 125 -12.84 -0.16 8.79
N ILE A 126 -11.92 -0.58 7.93
CA ILE A 126 -11.71 0.07 6.64
C ILE A 126 -12.58 -0.65 5.62
N LYS A 127 -13.47 0.10 4.96
CA LYS A 127 -14.35 -0.46 3.97
C LYS A 127 -13.92 0.00 2.60
N GLU A 128 -14.06 -0.89 1.62
CA GLU A 128 -13.78 -0.53 0.25
C GLU A 128 -14.75 0.54 -0.21
N LYS A 129 -14.26 1.50 -0.97
CA LYS A 129 -15.11 2.49 -1.60
C LYS A 129 -15.87 1.86 -2.73
N GLN A 130 -17.13 2.16 -2.81
CA GLN A 130 -17.98 1.67 -3.88
C GLN A 130 -17.95 2.59 -5.08
#